data_434e76edffed5f3ed8a4ae44d92d2b0c
#
_entry.id   434e76edffed5f3ed8a4ae44d92d2b0c
#
_cell.length_a   1.000
_cell.length_b   1.000
_cell.length_c   1.000
_cell.angle_alpha   90.00
_cell.angle_beta   90.00
_cell.angle_gamma   90.00
#
_symmetry.space_group_name_H-M   'P 1'
#
loop_
_entity.id
_entity.type
_entity.pdbx_description
1 polymer ?
#
loop_
_entity_poly.entity_id
_entity_poly.type
_entity_poly.pdbx_seq_one_letter_code
_entity_poly.pdbx_strand_id
1 'polypeptide(L)'
;MRKNILSGLIATALLATGFTSSVAAHQAGDVIFRAGAVMVSPNESSQDVAGFGEFGISDDTQVGLNFAYMVTDNFGIELLAATPFSHDVSLNLGDGNGHTKIAETKHLPPTLVAQYYFGSSDSKLRPYVGAGVNFTNFFDNEFTNDLGGALSDLSLSNSWGLAAQVGLDYQVNDKWLVNASVWYAQISTDVSFNLGADPVTIETDVDPWVYMVSVGYKF
;
A
#
# COMPACT_ATOMS: atom_id res chain seq x y z
N MET A 1 5.70 11.34 -27.94
CA MET A 1 6.33 12.36 -27.06
C MET A 1 5.80 12.14 -25.65
N ARG A 2 6.55 11.43 -24.81
CA ARG A 2 6.17 11.16 -23.42
C ARG A 2 6.35 12.45 -22.61
N LYS A 3 5.29 12.99 -22.04
CA LYS A 3 5.35 14.07 -21.05
C LYS A 3 5.43 13.43 -19.66
N ASN A 4 6.63 13.36 -19.13
CA ASN A 4 6.86 13.05 -17.73
C ASN A 4 6.35 14.24 -16.90
N ILE A 5 5.21 14.10 -16.26
CA ILE A 5 4.77 15.02 -15.21
C ILE A 5 5.28 14.44 -13.90
N LEU A 6 6.53 14.76 -13.59
CA LEU A 6 7.09 14.59 -12.26
C LEU A 6 6.53 15.74 -11.40
N SER A 7 5.38 15.54 -10.79
CA SER A 7 4.83 16.49 -9.81
C SER A 7 5.65 16.34 -8.54
N GLY A 8 6.59 17.26 -8.34
CA GLY A 8 7.45 17.30 -7.17
C GLY A 8 6.67 17.54 -5.89
N LEU A 9 6.65 16.57 -5.01
CA LEU A 9 6.37 16.79 -3.60
C LEU A 9 7.58 17.52 -3.00
N ILE A 10 7.47 18.84 -2.87
CA ILE A 10 8.43 19.65 -2.12
C ILE A 10 8.16 19.41 -0.64
N ALA A 11 8.91 18.50 -0.05
CA ALA A 11 9.01 18.39 1.39
C ALA A 11 9.78 19.61 1.91
N THR A 12 9.05 20.63 2.36
CA THR A 12 9.64 21.77 3.08
C THR A 12 10.08 21.28 4.45
N ALA A 13 11.36 20.98 4.61
CA ALA A 13 11.96 20.67 5.89
C ALA A 13 11.94 21.93 6.77
N LEU A 14 11.02 21.99 7.73
CA LEU A 14 11.06 22.97 8.83
C LEU A 14 12.19 22.57 9.80
N LEU A 15 13.33 23.22 9.64
CA LEU A 15 14.39 23.23 10.65
C LEU A 15 13.94 24.08 11.83
N ALA A 16 13.34 23.49 12.84
CA ALA A 16 13.09 24.13 14.13
C ALA A 16 14.29 23.92 15.04
N THR A 17 15.01 25.00 15.30
CA THR A 17 16.11 25.08 16.29
C THR A 17 15.54 25.10 17.70
N GLY A 18 15.98 24.16 18.52
CA GLY A 18 16.23 24.35 19.96
C GLY A 18 15.06 24.38 20.91
N PHE A 19 14.75 23.22 21.52
CA PHE A 19 14.50 23.09 22.97
C PHE A 19 14.97 21.67 23.36
N THR A 20 15.99 21.62 24.24
CA THR A 20 16.52 20.38 24.80
C THR A 20 15.69 19.93 26.00
N SER A 21 14.46 19.54 25.79
CA SER A 21 13.81 18.57 26.65
C SER A 21 14.06 17.21 25.96
N SER A 22 14.59 16.25 26.68
CA SER A 22 14.70 14.87 26.19
C SER A 22 13.27 14.33 26.01
N VAL A 23 12.75 14.48 24.82
CA VAL A 23 11.47 13.88 24.43
C VAL A 23 11.78 12.41 24.17
N ALA A 24 11.33 11.52 25.07
CA ALA A 24 11.44 10.09 24.84
C ALA A 24 10.57 9.70 23.63
N ALA A 25 11.20 9.14 22.58
CA ALA A 25 10.47 8.68 21.41
C ALA A 25 9.65 7.43 21.76
N HIS A 26 10.15 6.23 21.44
CA HIS A 26 9.43 5.00 21.70
C HIS A 26 10.11 4.22 22.81
N GLN A 27 9.31 3.73 23.78
CA GLN A 27 9.77 2.89 24.89
C GLN A 27 8.95 1.60 24.94
N ALA A 28 9.50 0.58 25.57
CA ALA A 28 8.78 -0.68 25.83
C ALA A 28 7.44 -0.41 26.52
N GLY A 29 6.37 -0.96 25.98
CA GLY A 29 5.00 -0.78 26.45
C GLY A 29 4.22 0.33 25.79
N ASP A 30 4.86 1.22 25.01
CA ASP A 30 4.15 2.27 24.27
C ASP A 30 3.21 1.66 23.22
N VAL A 31 2.00 2.23 23.14
CA VAL A 31 1.04 2.01 22.05
C VAL A 31 1.03 3.23 21.16
N ILE A 32 1.25 3.05 19.89
CA ILE A 32 1.31 4.14 18.90
C ILE A 32 0.20 3.92 17.88
N PHE A 33 -0.67 4.91 17.76
CA PHE A 33 -1.67 4.98 16.70
C PHE A 33 -1.25 6.02 15.68
N ARG A 34 -1.27 5.67 14.39
CA ARG A 34 -0.97 6.61 13.29
C ARG A 34 -2.15 6.64 12.33
N ALA A 35 -2.49 7.84 11.85
CA ALA A 35 -3.49 8.04 10.81
C ALA A 35 -2.97 9.02 9.77
N GLY A 36 -3.22 8.74 8.49
CA GLY A 36 -2.72 9.58 7.41
C GLY A 36 -3.18 9.15 6.03
N ALA A 37 -2.52 9.69 5.02
CA ALA A 37 -2.72 9.29 3.64
C ALA A 37 -1.82 8.11 3.30
N VAL A 38 -2.38 7.09 2.68
CA VAL A 38 -1.67 5.93 2.17
C VAL A 38 -2.00 5.74 0.70
N MET A 39 -0.98 5.64 -0.14
CA MET A 39 -1.09 5.39 -1.57
C MET A 39 -0.55 4.00 -1.89
N VAL A 40 -1.34 3.22 -2.61
CA VAL A 40 -0.94 1.94 -3.20
C VAL A 40 -0.63 2.16 -4.67
N SER A 41 0.58 1.81 -5.06
CA SER A 41 1.06 1.89 -6.45
C SER A 41 1.45 0.48 -6.91
N PRO A 42 0.58 -0.18 -7.67
CA PRO A 42 0.85 -1.50 -8.22
C PRO A 42 2.12 -1.52 -9.09
N ASN A 43 2.85 -2.63 -9.03
CA ASN A 43 3.96 -2.95 -9.92
C ASN A 43 3.61 -4.29 -10.59
N GLU A 44 2.46 -4.24 -11.25
CA GLU A 44 1.78 -5.40 -11.76
C GLU A 44 2.53 -6.12 -12.88
N SER A 45 2.38 -7.45 -12.90
CA SER A 45 2.67 -8.30 -14.05
C SER A 45 1.64 -9.42 -14.13
N SER A 46 1.25 -9.79 -15.34
CA SER A 46 0.31 -10.87 -15.57
C SER A 46 0.70 -11.66 -16.83
N GLN A 47 0.07 -12.82 -17.01
CA GLN A 47 0.10 -13.51 -18.29
C GLN A 47 -0.64 -12.69 -19.34
N ASP A 48 -0.36 -12.98 -20.62
CA ASP A 48 -1.07 -12.35 -21.73
C ASP A 48 -2.57 -12.66 -21.66
N VAL A 49 -3.37 -11.62 -21.68
CA VAL A 49 -4.83 -11.70 -21.60
C VAL A 49 -5.41 -11.84 -23.00
N ALA A 50 -5.55 -13.07 -23.47
CA ALA A 50 -6.20 -13.41 -24.76
C ALA A 50 -5.64 -12.65 -25.97
N GLY A 51 -4.35 -12.32 -25.98
CA GLY A 51 -3.68 -11.58 -27.07
C GLY A 51 -3.71 -10.06 -26.93
N PHE A 52 -4.22 -9.52 -25.82
CA PHE A 52 -4.30 -8.09 -25.53
C PHE A 52 -3.15 -7.58 -24.64
N GLY A 53 -2.17 -8.42 -24.31
CA GLY A 53 -1.07 -8.11 -23.40
C GLY A 53 -1.43 -8.28 -21.92
N GLU A 54 -0.70 -7.60 -21.07
CA GLU A 54 -0.86 -7.68 -19.62
C GLU A 54 -1.92 -6.70 -19.11
N PHE A 55 -2.43 -6.94 -17.90
CA PHE A 55 -3.28 -5.95 -17.21
C PHE A 55 -2.48 -4.70 -16.85
N GLY A 56 -3.14 -3.55 -16.87
CA GLY A 56 -2.65 -2.32 -16.24
C GLY A 56 -3.56 -1.98 -15.05
N ILE A 57 -2.97 -1.67 -13.89
CA ILE A 57 -3.69 -1.39 -12.66
C ILE A 57 -3.37 0.03 -12.19
N SER A 58 -4.40 0.84 -11.87
CA SER A 58 -4.21 2.23 -11.43
C SER A 58 -3.72 2.33 -10.00
N ASP A 59 -3.02 3.43 -9.67
CA ASP A 59 -2.75 3.82 -8.28
C ASP A 59 -4.05 4.23 -7.57
N ASP A 60 -4.10 4.05 -6.25
CA ASP A 60 -5.17 4.61 -5.40
C ASP A 60 -4.63 5.13 -4.07
N THR A 61 -5.29 6.18 -3.54
CA THR A 61 -4.92 6.82 -2.27
C THR A 61 -6.09 6.84 -1.32
N GLN A 62 -5.87 6.31 -0.12
CA GLN A 62 -6.89 6.12 0.90
C GLN A 62 -6.43 6.64 2.28
N VAL A 63 -7.34 6.58 3.26
CA VAL A 63 -6.98 6.82 4.67
C VAL A 63 -6.36 5.56 5.24
N GLY A 64 -5.09 5.69 5.67
CA GLY A 64 -4.34 4.64 6.35
C GLY A 64 -4.34 4.80 7.85
N LEU A 65 -4.38 3.69 8.55
CA LEU A 65 -4.35 3.57 10.01
C LEU A 65 -3.30 2.54 10.42
N ASN A 66 -2.38 2.92 11.32
CA ASN A 66 -1.41 2.00 11.88
C ASN A 66 -1.59 1.90 13.39
N PHE A 67 -1.49 0.68 13.91
CA PHE A 67 -1.41 0.38 15.32
C PHE A 67 -0.09 -0.32 15.59
N ALA A 68 0.80 0.31 16.36
CA ALA A 68 2.06 -0.29 16.77
C ALA A 68 2.12 -0.44 18.29
N TYR A 69 2.68 -1.56 18.74
CA TYR A 69 3.00 -1.84 20.12
C TYR A 69 4.50 -2.07 20.26
N MET A 70 5.14 -1.32 21.14
CA MET A 70 6.56 -1.45 21.43
C MET A 70 6.82 -2.57 22.44
N VAL A 71 7.35 -3.70 21.97
CA VAL A 71 7.71 -4.85 22.82
C VAL A 71 8.96 -4.53 23.65
N THR A 72 9.90 -3.82 23.07
CA THR A 72 11.09 -3.24 23.71
C THR A 72 11.30 -1.83 23.18
N ASP A 73 12.31 -1.12 23.65
CA ASP A 73 12.64 0.23 23.16
C ASP A 73 13.00 0.25 21.66
N ASN A 74 13.38 -0.89 21.10
CA ASN A 74 13.80 -1.01 19.70
C ASN A 74 12.97 -1.99 18.87
N PHE A 75 12.13 -2.83 19.48
CA PHE A 75 11.27 -3.77 18.78
C PHE A 75 9.80 -3.44 18.97
N GLY A 76 9.07 -3.36 17.86
CA GLY A 76 7.63 -3.20 17.82
C GLY A 76 6.95 -4.21 16.91
N ILE A 77 5.63 -4.32 17.09
CA ILE A 77 4.73 -5.03 16.18
C ILE A 77 3.72 -4.01 15.67
N GLU A 78 3.55 -3.93 14.36
CA GLU A 78 2.63 -2.97 13.73
C GLU A 78 1.62 -3.68 12.84
N LEU A 79 0.37 -3.25 12.95
CA LEU A 79 -0.72 -3.57 12.03
C LEU A 79 -1.05 -2.36 11.19
N LEU A 80 -0.84 -2.46 9.87
CA LEU A 80 -1.34 -1.50 8.89
C LEU A 80 -2.74 -1.92 8.45
N ALA A 81 -3.68 -0.99 8.46
CA ALA A 81 -5.00 -1.09 7.89
C ALA A 81 -5.33 0.19 7.10
N ALA A 82 -6.31 0.13 6.21
CA ALA A 82 -6.76 1.29 5.45
C ALA A 82 -8.25 1.18 5.15
N THR A 83 -8.86 2.26 4.69
CA THR A 83 -10.14 2.16 3.98
C THR A 83 -9.93 1.39 2.67
N PRO A 84 -10.97 0.72 2.13
CA PRO A 84 -10.83 -0.06 0.91
C PRO A 84 -10.20 0.75 -0.23
N PHE A 85 -9.18 0.17 -0.87
CA PHE A 85 -8.64 0.70 -2.12
C PHE A 85 -9.53 0.27 -3.28
N SER A 86 -9.63 1.14 -4.30
CA SER A 86 -10.34 0.87 -5.55
C SER A 86 -9.38 1.10 -6.72
N HIS A 87 -9.19 0.08 -7.54
CA HIS A 87 -8.29 0.13 -8.69
C HIS A 87 -9.04 -0.10 -9.98
N ASP A 88 -8.72 0.75 -10.97
CA ASP A 88 -9.14 0.54 -12.34
C ASP A 88 -8.22 -0.48 -12.99
N VAL A 89 -8.80 -1.51 -13.59
CA VAL A 89 -8.09 -2.52 -14.38
C VAL A 89 -8.29 -2.20 -15.85
N SER A 90 -7.21 -2.17 -16.61
CA SER A 90 -7.21 -1.81 -18.03
C SER A 90 -6.46 -2.81 -18.89
N LEU A 91 -6.83 -2.88 -20.17
CA LEU A 91 -6.16 -3.64 -21.21
C LEU A 91 -5.90 -2.76 -22.43
N ASN A 92 -4.86 -3.10 -23.20
CA ASN A 92 -4.62 -2.51 -24.50
C ASN A 92 -5.41 -3.30 -25.57
N LEU A 93 -6.58 -2.80 -25.95
CA LEU A 93 -7.47 -3.47 -26.90
C LEU A 93 -7.01 -3.34 -28.37
N GLY A 94 -5.86 -2.72 -28.64
CA GLY A 94 -5.31 -2.58 -29.99
C GLY A 94 -6.07 -1.59 -30.87
N ASP A 95 -6.96 -0.78 -30.30
CA ASP A 95 -7.79 0.21 -31.00
C ASP A 95 -7.07 1.54 -31.25
N GLY A 96 -5.80 1.64 -30.85
CA GLY A 96 -4.96 2.84 -30.97
C GLY A 96 -5.16 3.87 -29.85
N ASN A 97 -6.07 3.62 -28.90
CA ASN A 97 -6.34 4.53 -27.76
C ASN A 97 -5.44 4.24 -26.54
N GLY A 98 -4.60 3.20 -26.62
CA GLY A 98 -3.76 2.73 -25.51
C GLY A 98 -4.52 1.82 -24.58
N HIS A 99 -4.31 1.95 -23.26
CA HIS A 99 -5.01 1.13 -22.27
C HIS A 99 -6.44 1.65 -22.05
N THR A 100 -7.41 0.75 -22.19
CA THR A 100 -8.83 0.99 -21.95
C THR A 100 -9.25 0.34 -20.65
N LYS A 101 -9.91 1.08 -19.74
CA LYS A 101 -10.49 0.53 -18.53
C LYS A 101 -11.56 -0.51 -18.90
N ILE A 102 -11.45 -1.70 -18.33
CA ILE A 102 -12.38 -2.80 -18.54
C ILE A 102 -13.08 -3.25 -17.24
N ALA A 103 -12.42 -3.06 -16.09
CA ALA A 103 -12.96 -3.50 -14.81
C ALA A 103 -12.56 -2.57 -13.67
N GLU A 104 -13.21 -2.74 -12.54
CA GLU A 104 -12.86 -2.16 -11.25
C GLU A 104 -12.85 -3.26 -10.19
N THR A 105 -11.89 -3.18 -9.28
CA THR A 105 -11.78 -4.09 -8.13
C THR A 105 -11.48 -3.32 -6.87
N LYS A 106 -12.04 -3.77 -5.74
CA LYS A 106 -11.69 -3.24 -4.44
C LYS A 106 -10.94 -4.27 -3.61
N HIS A 107 -10.03 -3.77 -2.76
CA HIS A 107 -9.33 -4.65 -1.85
C HIS A 107 -9.01 -4.02 -0.50
N LEU A 108 -8.80 -4.88 0.50
CA LEU A 108 -8.29 -4.55 1.82
C LEU A 108 -7.05 -5.38 2.08
N PRO A 109 -5.86 -4.76 2.22
CA PRO A 109 -4.59 -5.45 2.45
C PRO A 109 -4.07 -5.28 3.89
N PRO A 110 -4.75 -5.76 4.96
CA PRO A 110 -4.16 -5.70 6.30
C PRO A 110 -2.79 -6.36 6.31
N THR A 111 -1.82 -5.68 6.91
CA THR A 111 -0.42 -6.09 6.92
C THR A 111 0.13 -6.04 8.34
N LEU A 112 0.66 -7.17 8.83
CA LEU A 112 1.24 -7.30 10.15
C LEU A 112 2.75 -7.47 10.02
N VAL A 113 3.53 -6.59 10.67
CA VAL A 113 4.99 -6.61 10.63
C VAL A 113 5.61 -6.52 12.02
N ALA A 114 6.77 -7.14 12.16
CA ALA A 114 7.71 -6.85 13.23
C ALA A 114 8.64 -5.73 12.76
N GLN A 115 8.87 -4.73 13.62
CA GLN A 115 9.69 -3.55 13.32
C GLN A 115 10.91 -3.51 14.22
N TYR A 116 12.02 -3.05 13.66
CA TYR A 116 13.21 -2.70 14.42
C TYR A 116 13.54 -1.23 14.24
N TYR A 117 13.53 -0.49 15.34
CA TYR A 117 13.84 0.94 15.40
C TYR A 117 15.32 1.16 15.74
N PHE A 118 16.01 1.93 14.91
CA PHE A 118 17.40 2.31 15.14
C PHE A 118 17.52 3.49 16.10
N GLY A 119 18.66 3.60 16.76
CA GLY A 119 18.94 4.66 17.75
C GLY A 119 18.39 4.35 19.13
N SER A 120 18.45 5.34 20.02
CA SER A 120 17.94 5.21 21.39
C SER A 120 16.52 5.75 21.52
N SER A 121 15.83 5.35 22.58
CA SER A 121 14.50 5.86 22.94
C SER A 121 14.44 7.38 23.16
N ASP A 122 15.60 8.03 23.43
CA ASP A 122 15.68 9.49 23.59
C ASP A 122 15.85 10.25 22.27
N SER A 123 15.98 9.53 21.15
CA SER A 123 16.18 10.12 19.83
C SER A 123 14.86 10.62 19.24
N LYS A 124 14.74 11.92 18.93
CA LYS A 124 13.56 12.46 18.27
C LYS A 124 13.31 11.87 16.89
N LEU A 125 14.36 11.43 16.21
CA LEU A 125 14.30 10.83 14.88
C LEU A 125 14.61 9.34 15.00
N ARG A 126 13.65 8.50 14.66
CA ARG A 126 13.72 7.04 14.78
C ARG A 126 13.47 6.39 13.41
N PRO A 127 14.54 6.13 12.63
CA PRO A 127 14.39 5.28 11.44
C PRO A 127 14.10 3.83 11.88
N TYR A 128 13.36 3.12 11.05
CA TYR A 128 13.05 1.73 11.31
C TYR A 128 12.93 0.92 10.02
N VAL A 129 13.06 -0.38 10.16
CA VAL A 129 12.78 -1.38 9.14
C VAL A 129 11.78 -2.38 9.70
N GLY A 130 11.00 -2.99 8.84
CA GLY A 130 10.03 -4.02 9.24
C GLY A 130 9.92 -5.12 8.22
N ALA A 131 9.51 -6.29 8.69
CA ALA A 131 9.16 -7.42 7.85
C ALA A 131 8.00 -8.21 8.46
N GLY A 132 7.17 -8.80 7.62
CA GLY A 132 5.99 -9.51 8.09
C GLY A 132 5.16 -10.12 6.98
N VAL A 133 3.86 -10.19 7.22
CA VAL A 133 2.90 -10.84 6.33
C VAL A 133 1.78 -9.89 5.95
N ASN A 134 1.38 -9.97 4.70
CA ASN A 134 0.20 -9.31 4.15
C ASN A 134 -0.88 -10.36 3.89
N PHE A 135 -2.12 -9.99 4.15
CA PHE A 135 -3.30 -10.68 3.66
C PHE A 135 -4.13 -9.69 2.84
N THR A 136 -4.45 -10.01 1.60
CA THR A 136 -5.29 -9.16 0.75
C THR A 136 -6.58 -9.87 0.42
N ASN A 137 -7.70 -9.24 0.77
CA ASN A 137 -9.04 -9.68 0.39
C ASN A 137 -9.55 -8.77 -0.74
N PHE A 138 -9.89 -9.38 -1.89
CA PHE A 138 -10.50 -8.71 -3.03
C PHE A 138 -12.02 -8.87 -2.98
N PHE A 139 -12.75 -7.81 -3.35
CA PHE A 139 -14.20 -7.78 -3.35
C PHE A 139 -14.73 -6.66 -4.28
N ASP A 140 -16.03 -6.63 -4.53
CA ASP A 140 -16.69 -5.68 -5.46
C ASP A 140 -15.95 -5.66 -6.82
N ASN A 141 -15.70 -6.86 -7.36
CA ASN A 141 -15.05 -7.02 -8.66
C ASN A 141 -16.12 -6.94 -9.75
N GLU A 142 -16.01 -5.97 -10.66
CA GLU A 142 -17.00 -5.79 -11.71
C GLU A 142 -16.37 -5.34 -13.04
N PHE A 143 -16.92 -5.82 -14.16
CA PHE A 143 -16.60 -5.25 -15.45
C PHE A 143 -17.34 -3.93 -15.65
N THR A 144 -16.58 -2.86 -15.91
CA THR A 144 -17.12 -1.55 -16.28
C THR A 144 -17.28 -1.41 -17.79
N ASN A 145 -16.58 -2.29 -18.55
CA ASN A 145 -16.72 -2.45 -19.99
C ASN A 145 -16.62 -3.96 -20.30
N ASP A 146 -17.77 -4.58 -20.51
CA ASP A 146 -17.91 -6.01 -20.78
C ASP A 146 -17.66 -6.39 -22.25
N LEU A 147 -17.15 -5.46 -23.06
CA LEU A 147 -16.92 -5.63 -24.51
C LEU A 147 -18.15 -6.14 -25.28
N GLY A 148 -19.34 -5.57 -24.94
CA GLY A 148 -20.58 -5.94 -25.58
C GLY A 148 -21.16 -7.29 -25.10
N GLY A 149 -20.90 -7.64 -23.85
CA GLY A 149 -21.36 -8.89 -23.23
C GLY A 149 -20.40 -10.07 -23.43
N ALA A 150 -19.18 -9.81 -23.92
CA ALA A 150 -18.17 -10.85 -24.07
C ALA A 150 -17.49 -11.25 -22.76
N LEU A 151 -17.50 -10.37 -21.75
CA LEU A 151 -16.89 -10.61 -20.45
C LEU A 151 -17.96 -10.72 -19.35
N SER A 152 -17.86 -11.73 -18.51
CA SER A 152 -18.76 -11.92 -17.36
C SER A 152 -18.07 -12.64 -16.19
N ASP A 153 -18.72 -12.63 -15.01
CA ASP A 153 -18.37 -13.41 -13.82
C ASP A 153 -16.95 -13.14 -13.29
N LEU A 154 -16.55 -11.87 -13.22
CA LEU A 154 -15.23 -11.47 -12.71
C LEU A 154 -15.07 -11.83 -11.23
N SER A 155 -14.02 -12.54 -10.90
CA SER A 155 -13.63 -12.85 -9.54
C SER A 155 -12.10 -12.84 -9.37
N LEU A 156 -11.65 -12.43 -8.19
CA LEU A 156 -10.25 -12.42 -7.81
C LEU A 156 -10.06 -13.26 -6.54
N SER A 157 -9.02 -14.10 -6.52
CA SER A 157 -8.67 -14.89 -5.35
C SER A 157 -7.99 -14.02 -4.28
N ASN A 158 -8.19 -14.36 -3.00
CA ASN A 158 -7.47 -13.71 -1.91
C ASN A 158 -6.00 -14.08 -1.93
N SER A 159 -5.15 -13.19 -1.41
CA SER A 159 -3.70 -13.34 -1.41
C SER A 159 -3.13 -13.38 0.01
N TRP A 160 -2.09 -14.20 0.19
CA TRP A 160 -1.17 -14.15 1.32
C TRP A 160 0.24 -13.97 0.79
N GLY A 161 0.98 -13.00 1.35
CA GLY A 161 2.35 -12.73 0.92
C GLY A 161 3.22 -12.16 2.01
N LEU A 162 4.49 -11.97 1.70
CA LEU A 162 5.44 -11.31 2.56
C LEU A 162 5.34 -9.79 2.37
N ALA A 163 5.67 -9.05 3.44
CA ALA A 163 5.77 -7.61 3.39
C ALA A 163 7.09 -7.14 4.00
N ALA A 164 7.64 -6.08 3.45
CA ALA A 164 8.80 -5.38 3.98
C ALA A 164 8.50 -3.88 4.09
N GLN A 165 9.14 -3.23 5.05
CA GLN A 165 8.89 -1.81 5.36
C GLN A 165 10.20 -1.10 5.70
N VAL A 166 10.28 0.16 5.28
CA VAL A 166 11.23 1.13 5.82
C VAL A 166 10.47 2.38 6.21
N GLY A 167 10.84 3.01 7.30
CA GLY A 167 10.13 4.20 7.73
C GLY A 167 10.94 5.05 8.68
N LEU A 168 10.36 6.19 9.02
CA LEU A 168 10.96 7.21 9.86
C LEU A 168 9.90 7.87 10.71
N ASP A 169 10.06 7.82 12.03
CA ASP A 169 9.28 8.58 12.98
C ASP A 169 10.05 9.81 13.43
N TYR A 170 9.38 10.96 13.44
CA TYR A 170 9.88 12.18 14.06
C TYR A 170 8.97 12.56 15.22
N GLN A 171 9.49 12.49 16.45
CA GLN A 171 8.79 12.85 17.67
C GLN A 171 8.70 14.38 17.79
N VAL A 172 7.49 14.92 17.69
CA VAL A 172 7.22 16.37 17.82
C VAL A 172 7.26 16.79 19.28
N ASN A 173 6.61 15.99 20.13
CA ASN A 173 6.59 16.13 21.60
C ASN A 173 6.38 14.76 22.25
N ASP A 174 6.16 14.69 23.57
CA ASP A 174 6.04 13.40 24.29
C ASP A 174 4.92 12.48 23.79
N LYS A 175 3.93 13.01 23.08
CA LYS A 175 2.75 12.27 22.63
C LYS A 175 2.56 12.25 21.12
N TRP A 176 2.99 13.28 20.41
CA TRP A 176 2.74 13.43 18.99
C TRP A 176 3.99 13.18 18.15
N LEU A 177 3.81 12.48 17.08
CA LEU A 177 4.85 12.22 16.08
C LEU A 177 4.31 12.42 14.67
N VAL A 178 5.21 12.59 13.72
CA VAL A 178 4.94 12.48 12.28
C VAL A 178 5.73 11.30 11.75
N ASN A 179 5.15 10.61 10.79
CA ASN A 179 5.72 9.40 10.18
C ASN A 179 5.72 9.51 8.66
N ALA A 180 6.75 8.94 8.06
CA ALA A 180 6.78 8.61 6.65
C ALA A 180 7.28 7.18 6.49
N SER A 181 6.61 6.39 5.67
CA SER A 181 7.00 4.99 5.44
C SER A 181 6.75 4.55 4.00
N VAL A 182 7.54 3.58 3.59
CA VAL A 182 7.43 2.90 2.31
C VAL A 182 7.39 1.41 2.59
N TRP A 183 6.48 0.73 1.92
CA TRP A 183 6.25 -0.71 2.03
C TRP A 183 6.34 -1.35 0.66
N TYR A 184 6.71 -2.60 0.66
CA TYR A 184 6.54 -3.52 -0.45
C TYR A 184 5.78 -4.73 0.06
N ALA A 185 4.73 -5.15 -0.63
CA ALA A 185 3.97 -6.33 -0.29
C ALA A 185 3.90 -7.26 -1.50
N GLN A 186 4.10 -8.55 -1.28
CA GLN A 186 3.84 -9.57 -2.28
C GLN A 186 2.34 -9.86 -2.29
N ILE A 187 1.70 -9.63 -3.43
CA ILE A 187 0.26 -9.87 -3.64
C ILE A 187 0.08 -10.52 -5.00
N SER A 188 -0.32 -11.79 -5.00
CA SER A 188 -0.64 -12.54 -6.22
C SER A 188 -2.09 -12.99 -6.17
N THR A 189 -2.82 -12.89 -7.28
CA THR A 189 -4.23 -13.28 -7.38
C THR A 189 -4.51 -13.99 -8.69
N ASP A 190 -5.41 -14.94 -8.65
CA ASP A 190 -6.01 -15.53 -9.85
C ASP A 190 -7.22 -14.69 -10.24
N VAL A 191 -7.12 -14.01 -11.40
CA VAL A 191 -8.22 -13.29 -12.03
C VAL A 191 -9.00 -14.26 -12.90
N SER A 192 -10.22 -14.59 -12.49
CA SER A 192 -11.10 -15.54 -13.20
C SER A 192 -12.32 -14.83 -13.77
N PHE A 193 -12.65 -15.13 -15.02
CA PHE A 193 -13.82 -14.57 -15.72
C PHE A 193 -14.24 -15.48 -16.87
N ASN A 194 -15.39 -15.23 -17.49
CA ASN A 194 -15.81 -15.87 -18.72
C ASN A 194 -15.56 -14.94 -19.91
N LEU A 195 -14.98 -15.50 -20.99
CA LEU A 195 -14.90 -14.87 -22.31
C LEU A 195 -15.90 -15.59 -23.23
N GLY A 196 -17.09 -15.01 -23.41
CA GLY A 196 -18.22 -15.70 -24.01
C GLY A 196 -18.67 -16.86 -23.12
N ALA A 197 -18.53 -18.11 -23.62
CA ALA A 197 -18.84 -19.32 -22.86
C ALA A 197 -17.60 -20.00 -22.24
N ASP A 198 -16.40 -19.51 -22.52
CA ASP A 198 -15.15 -20.14 -22.14
C ASP A 198 -14.63 -19.53 -20.83
N PRO A 199 -14.39 -20.32 -19.78
CA PRO A 199 -13.78 -19.84 -18.54
C PRO A 199 -12.29 -19.56 -18.77
N VAL A 200 -11.82 -18.41 -18.28
CA VAL A 200 -10.43 -17.96 -18.35
C VAL A 200 -9.95 -17.65 -16.94
N THR A 201 -8.72 -18.05 -16.62
CA THR A 201 -8.05 -17.69 -15.37
C THR A 201 -6.65 -17.20 -15.70
N ILE A 202 -6.30 -16.01 -15.19
CA ILE A 202 -5.02 -15.32 -15.40
C ILE A 202 -4.35 -15.10 -14.05
N GLU A 203 -3.21 -15.72 -13.85
CA GLU A 203 -2.37 -15.43 -12.68
C GLU A 203 -1.77 -14.01 -12.83
N THR A 204 -1.93 -13.20 -11.79
CA THR A 204 -1.56 -11.79 -11.80
C THR A 204 -0.83 -11.44 -10.51
N ASP A 205 0.40 -10.97 -10.62
CA ASP A 205 1.16 -10.39 -9.53
C ASP A 205 0.89 -8.87 -9.50
N VAL A 206 0.48 -8.36 -8.35
CA VAL A 206 0.20 -6.93 -8.14
C VAL A 206 1.40 -6.24 -7.49
N ASP A 207 2.04 -6.91 -6.56
CA ASP A 207 3.31 -6.58 -5.91
C ASP A 207 3.55 -5.08 -5.65
N PRO A 208 2.61 -4.38 -4.97
CA PRO A 208 2.61 -2.94 -4.90
C PRO A 208 3.72 -2.36 -4.03
N TRP A 209 4.14 -1.16 -4.40
CA TRP A 209 4.74 -0.21 -3.48
C TRP A 209 3.64 0.58 -2.76
N VAL A 210 3.79 0.73 -1.45
CA VAL A 210 2.84 1.49 -0.63
C VAL A 210 3.59 2.63 0.07
N TYR A 211 3.08 3.84 -0.08
CA TYR A 211 3.66 5.05 0.50
C TYR A 211 2.69 5.65 1.51
N MET A 212 3.17 5.93 2.72
CA MET A 212 2.32 6.52 3.76
C MET A 212 2.99 7.72 4.40
N VAL A 213 2.19 8.76 4.61
CA VAL A 213 2.54 9.91 5.46
C VAL A 213 1.44 10.08 6.48
N SER A 214 1.81 10.15 7.76
CA SER A 214 0.83 10.14 8.85
C SER A 214 1.25 10.98 10.04
N VAL A 215 0.27 11.31 10.86
CA VAL A 215 0.45 11.83 12.21
C VAL A 215 0.16 10.70 13.20
N GLY A 216 1.01 10.54 14.20
CA GLY A 216 0.86 9.53 15.23
C GLY A 216 0.68 10.11 16.63
N TYR A 217 -0.02 9.35 17.45
CA TYR A 217 -0.21 9.61 18.86
C TYR A 217 0.27 8.42 19.68
N LYS A 218 1.08 8.71 20.68
CA LYS A 218 1.64 7.76 21.63
C LYS A 218 0.85 7.81 22.95
N PHE A 219 0.37 6.66 23.40
CA PHE A 219 -0.39 6.48 24.63
C PHE A 219 0.51 6.07 25.80
#